data_40add0b983005299e2deb9032ce398ed
#
_entry.id   40add0b983005299e2deb9032ce398ed
#
_cell.length_a   1.000
_cell.length_b   1.000
_cell.length_c   1.000
_cell.angle_alpha   90.00
_cell.angle_beta   90.00
_cell.angle_gamma   90.00
#
_symmetry.space_group_name_H-M   'P 1'
#
loop_
_entity.id
_entity.type
_entity.pdbx_description
1 polymer ?
#
loop_
_entity_poly.entity_id
_entity_poly.type
_entity_poly.pdbx_seq_one_letter_code
_entity_poly.pdbx_strand_id
1 'polypeptide(L)'
;MKKILALALSLTLALSLCACGGDTTGDTAENTDTQQMETDVVEIPEVEDLTSTDTSTIPGVEDGVLTVGMECAYAPYNWTQNDDSNGAVPIVNNPGSYANGYDVMIAQRICDTYGWELEIMSLDWAGLIPALQAGTIDAVIAGQS
;
A
#
# COMPACT_ATOMS: atom_id res chain seq x y z
N MET A 1 -32.42 43.37 -4.05
CA MET A 1 -31.90 44.43 -3.14
C MET A 1 -30.65 43.86 -2.46
N LYS A 2 -29.49 44.30 -2.95
CA LYS A 2 -28.30 44.79 -2.22
C LYS A 2 -27.79 43.84 -1.09
N LYS A 3 -26.55 43.44 -1.00
CA LYS A 3 -25.27 44.19 -1.19
C LYS A 3 -24.10 43.23 -1.42
N ILE A 4 -23.27 43.63 -2.34
CA ILE A 4 -21.89 43.17 -2.60
C ILE A 4 -21.03 43.64 -1.41
N LEU A 5 -20.16 42.78 -0.90
CA LEU A 5 -19.00 43.21 -0.12
C LEU A 5 -17.76 42.48 -0.61
N ALA A 6 -17.03 43.21 -1.40
CA ALA A 6 -15.66 42.89 -1.81
C ALA A 6 -14.69 43.20 -0.65
N LEU A 7 -13.84 42.25 -0.29
CA LEU A 7 -12.66 42.56 0.52
C LEU A 7 -11.41 42.10 -0.24
N ALA A 8 -10.74 43.08 -0.78
CA ALA A 8 -9.37 42.95 -1.33
C ALA A 8 -8.41 42.91 -0.13
N LEU A 9 -7.52 41.93 -0.07
CA LEU A 9 -6.37 41.98 0.81
C LEU A 9 -5.10 41.71 0.02
N SER A 10 -4.26 42.72 0.08
CA SER A 10 -3.04 42.98 -0.64
C SER A 10 -1.91 41.98 -0.42
N LEU A 11 -1.28 41.71 -1.54
CA LEU A 11 -0.01 41.08 -1.81
C LEU A 11 1.18 41.84 -1.21
N THR A 12 2.01 41.20 -0.39
CA THR A 12 3.37 41.68 -0.12
C THR A 12 4.38 40.60 -0.44
N LEU A 13 5.04 40.84 -1.54
CA LEU A 13 6.19 40.13 -2.06
C LEU A 13 7.45 40.60 -1.32
N ALA A 14 8.16 39.70 -0.65
CA ALA A 14 9.51 39.98 -0.17
C ALA A 14 10.50 39.05 -0.86
N LEU A 15 11.18 39.59 -1.88
CA LEU A 15 12.41 39.03 -2.44
C LEU A 15 13.57 39.31 -1.47
N SER A 16 14.28 38.30 -1.04
CA SER A 16 15.66 38.50 -0.56
C SER A 16 16.61 37.66 -1.41
N LEU A 17 17.29 38.33 -2.32
CA LEU A 17 18.51 37.87 -2.95
C LEU A 17 19.66 37.99 -1.93
N CYS A 18 20.36 36.91 -1.69
CA CYS A 18 21.71 36.98 -1.14
C CYS A 18 22.65 36.28 -2.11
N ALA A 19 23.29 37.10 -2.93
CA ALA A 19 24.46 36.73 -3.71
C ALA A 19 25.68 37.03 -2.86
N CYS A 20 26.56 36.06 -2.68
CA CYS A 20 27.97 36.36 -2.36
C CYS A 20 28.85 35.37 -3.09
N GLY A 21 29.50 35.86 -4.11
CA GLY A 21 30.63 35.23 -4.75
C GLY A 21 31.90 35.53 -3.96
N GLY A 22 32.89 34.67 -4.08
CA GLY A 22 34.21 34.84 -3.50
C GLY A 22 35.09 33.66 -3.89
N ASP A 23 35.88 33.90 -4.91
CA ASP A 23 37.02 33.12 -5.40
C ASP A 23 38.15 33.14 -4.36
N THR A 24 38.88 32.05 -4.14
CA THR A 24 40.33 31.97 -4.21
C THR A 24 40.90 30.64 -3.62
N THR A 25 41.50 29.90 -4.50
CA THR A 25 42.77 29.13 -4.39
C THR A 25 43.32 28.76 -3.01
N GLY A 26 43.65 27.46 -2.86
CA GLY A 26 44.87 27.06 -2.17
C GLY A 26 44.75 25.92 -1.19
N ASP A 27 45.35 24.84 -1.61
CA ASP A 27 46.22 23.96 -0.85
C ASP A 27 45.65 22.77 -0.08
N THR A 28 46.08 21.66 -0.55
CA THR A 28 46.38 20.34 -0.02
C THR A 28 46.28 20.17 1.51
N ALA A 29 45.39 19.31 1.93
CA ALA A 29 45.62 18.37 3.03
C ALA A 29 44.71 17.17 2.92
N GLU A 30 45.33 16.08 2.60
CA GLU A 30 44.89 14.70 2.72
C GLU A 30 44.41 14.44 4.14
N ASN A 31 43.12 14.17 4.32
CA ASN A 31 42.64 13.53 5.55
C ASN A 31 41.67 12.42 5.15
N THR A 32 42.28 11.25 5.03
CA THR A 32 41.59 9.96 4.88
C THR A 32 40.96 9.63 6.22
N ASP A 33 39.75 10.14 6.46
CA ASP A 33 38.91 9.63 7.53
C ASP A 33 38.05 8.50 6.95
N THR A 34 38.63 7.32 7.02
CA THR A 34 37.90 6.06 6.77
C THR A 34 36.96 5.85 7.95
N GLN A 35 35.78 6.45 7.87
CA GLN A 35 34.68 6.01 8.72
C GLN A 35 34.34 4.57 8.31
N GLN A 36 34.82 3.64 9.13
CA GLN A 36 34.29 2.29 9.17
C GLN A 36 32.80 2.41 9.43
N MET A 37 32.00 2.21 8.39
CA MET A 37 30.60 1.82 8.57
C MET A 37 30.64 0.45 9.27
N GLU A 38 30.49 0.46 10.59
CA GLU A 38 30.00 -0.71 11.29
C GLU A 38 28.64 -1.02 10.66
N THR A 39 28.62 -2.05 9.84
CA THR A 39 27.37 -2.67 9.43
C THR A 39 26.84 -3.36 10.68
N ASP A 40 25.97 -2.67 11.41
CA ASP A 40 25.04 -3.33 12.31
C ASP A 40 24.28 -4.33 11.46
N VAL A 41 24.71 -5.58 11.55
CA VAL A 41 23.93 -6.69 11.02
C VAL A 41 22.71 -6.77 11.92
N VAL A 42 21.62 -6.13 11.48
CA VAL A 42 20.32 -6.36 12.07
C VAL A 42 20.05 -7.85 11.92
N GLU A 43 20.18 -8.57 13.02
CA GLU A 43 19.79 -9.96 13.11
C GLU A 43 18.29 -10.00 12.81
N ILE A 44 17.95 -10.38 11.57
CA ILE A 44 16.55 -10.60 11.18
C ILE A 44 16.13 -11.80 12.06
N PRO A 45 15.13 -11.63 12.94
CA PRO A 45 14.66 -12.75 13.72
C PRO A 45 14.29 -13.88 12.76
N GLU A 46 14.74 -15.06 13.06
CA GLU A 46 14.42 -16.29 12.33
C GLU A 46 12.89 -16.32 12.22
N VAL A 47 12.39 -16.30 10.98
CA VAL A 47 10.95 -16.33 10.72
C VAL A 47 10.48 -17.67 11.26
N GLU A 48 9.81 -17.66 12.41
CA GLU A 48 9.19 -18.86 12.96
C GLU A 48 8.33 -19.47 11.86
N ASP A 49 8.39 -20.79 11.75
CA ASP A 49 7.62 -21.53 10.74
C ASP A 49 6.11 -21.24 10.93
N LEU A 50 5.60 -20.28 10.16
CA LEU A 50 4.20 -19.87 10.22
C LEU A 50 3.22 -21.00 9.84
N THR A 51 3.74 -22.08 9.24
CA THR A 51 2.92 -23.25 8.87
C THR A 51 2.44 -24.05 10.08
N SER A 52 3.01 -23.80 11.27
CA SER A 52 2.57 -24.42 12.53
C SER A 52 1.54 -23.59 13.31
N THR A 53 1.17 -22.40 12.80
CA THR A 53 0.20 -21.55 13.48
C THR A 53 -1.19 -22.17 13.39
N ASP A 54 -1.84 -22.37 14.53
CA ASP A 54 -3.26 -22.76 14.57
C ASP A 54 -4.10 -21.60 14.03
N THR A 55 -4.50 -21.70 12.77
CA THR A 55 -5.28 -20.68 12.07
C THR A 55 -6.75 -20.68 12.43
N SER A 56 -7.22 -21.69 13.18
CA SER A 56 -8.62 -21.81 13.63
C SER A 56 -9.06 -20.69 14.58
N THR A 57 -8.09 -19.92 15.10
CA THR A 57 -8.34 -18.79 16.01
C THR A 57 -8.19 -17.43 15.35
N ILE A 58 -7.90 -17.37 14.04
CA ILE A 58 -7.80 -16.09 13.32
C ILE A 58 -9.22 -15.61 12.99
N PRO A 59 -9.64 -14.43 13.52
CA PRO A 59 -10.97 -13.92 13.24
C PRO A 59 -11.19 -13.65 11.75
N GLY A 60 -12.37 -14.04 11.25
CA GLY A 60 -12.77 -13.80 9.86
C GLY A 60 -12.50 -14.96 8.90
N VAL A 61 -11.65 -15.92 9.28
CA VAL A 61 -11.32 -17.10 8.44
C VAL A 61 -11.66 -18.44 9.10
N GLU A 62 -12.57 -18.42 10.08
CA GLU A 62 -13.01 -19.62 10.79
C GLU A 62 -13.75 -20.63 9.88
N ASP A 63 -14.31 -20.13 8.77
CA ASP A 63 -14.95 -20.91 7.73
C ASP A 63 -13.97 -21.45 6.67
N GLY A 64 -12.70 -21.05 6.75
CA GLY A 64 -11.66 -21.42 5.78
C GLY A 64 -11.65 -20.56 4.51
N VAL A 65 -12.35 -19.43 4.51
CA VAL A 65 -12.42 -18.47 3.41
C VAL A 65 -11.79 -17.14 3.84
N LEU A 66 -10.93 -16.56 3.02
CA LEU A 66 -10.39 -15.21 3.20
C LEU A 66 -11.07 -14.29 2.18
N THR A 67 -11.96 -13.43 2.66
CA THR A 67 -12.61 -12.40 1.83
C THR A 67 -11.79 -11.12 1.83
N VAL A 68 -11.19 -10.78 0.70
CA VAL A 68 -10.31 -9.61 0.55
C VAL A 68 -11.02 -8.49 -0.20
N GLY A 69 -11.07 -7.31 0.43
CA GLY A 69 -11.55 -6.08 -0.21
C GLY A 69 -10.44 -5.37 -0.96
N MET A 70 -10.72 -4.93 -2.20
CA MET A 70 -9.87 -4.09 -3.03
C MET A 70 -10.70 -3.28 -4.01
N GLU A 71 -10.10 -2.23 -4.64
CA GLU A 71 -10.85 -1.40 -5.60
C GLU A 71 -11.07 -2.10 -6.94
N CYS A 72 -10.17 -3.00 -7.34
CA CYS A 72 -10.12 -3.63 -8.65
C CYS A 72 -10.03 -2.61 -9.82
N ALA A 73 -9.44 -1.45 -9.56
CA ALA A 73 -9.31 -0.34 -10.50
C ALA A 73 -7.92 0.33 -10.48
N TYR A 74 -6.95 -0.24 -9.76
CA TYR A 74 -5.63 0.34 -9.52
C TYR A 74 -4.50 -0.53 -10.06
N ALA A 75 -4.32 -0.55 -11.38
CA ALA A 75 -3.21 -1.26 -12.02
C ALA A 75 -1.84 -0.62 -11.68
N PRO A 76 -0.76 -1.39 -11.49
CA PRO A 76 -0.64 -2.85 -11.62
C PRO A 76 -0.94 -3.63 -10.32
N TYR A 77 -1.45 -2.96 -9.30
CA TYR A 77 -1.69 -3.58 -8.00
C TYR A 77 -2.95 -4.45 -8.01
N ASN A 78 -4.08 -3.89 -8.44
CA ASN A 78 -5.32 -4.63 -8.60
C ASN A 78 -6.18 -3.99 -9.73
N TRP A 79 -6.70 -4.82 -10.63
CA TRP A 79 -7.58 -4.37 -11.72
C TRP A 79 -8.59 -5.44 -12.08
N THR A 80 -9.65 -5.01 -12.77
CA THR A 80 -10.70 -5.90 -13.30
C THR A 80 -10.38 -6.35 -14.72
N GLN A 81 -10.58 -7.64 -15.00
CA GLN A 81 -10.57 -8.23 -16.34
C GLN A 81 -11.82 -9.10 -16.58
N ASN A 82 -12.02 -9.54 -17.84
CA ASN A 82 -13.27 -10.21 -18.26
C ASN A 82 -13.15 -11.74 -18.30
N ASP A 83 -12.01 -12.29 -17.95
CA ASP A 83 -11.74 -13.73 -17.97
C ASP A 83 -10.79 -14.13 -16.82
N ASP A 84 -10.63 -15.42 -16.62
CA ASP A 84 -9.78 -16.02 -15.59
C ASP A 84 -8.31 -16.17 -16.01
N SER A 85 -7.88 -15.57 -17.13
CA SER A 85 -6.51 -15.68 -17.61
C SER A 85 -5.50 -15.12 -16.60
N ASN A 86 -4.27 -15.65 -16.65
CA ASN A 86 -3.15 -15.24 -15.82
C ASN A 86 -3.41 -15.34 -14.30
N GLY A 87 -4.25 -16.28 -13.87
CA GLY A 87 -4.54 -16.51 -12.46
C GLY A 87 -5.46 -15.46 -11.84
N ALA A 88 -6.30 -14.81 -12.64
CA ALA A 88 -7.31 -13.89 -12.12
C ALA A 88 -8.39 -14.63 -11.32
N VAL A 89 -8.85 -13.99 -10.26
CA VAL A 89 -9.81 -14.52 -9.30
C VAL A 89 -11.18 -13.89 -9.52
N PRO A 90 -12.28 -14.66 -9.51
CA PRO A 90 -13.62 -14.09 -9.64
C PRO A 90 -13.90 -13.01 -8.58
N ILE A 91 -14.58 -11.93 -9.00
CA ILE A 91 -15.05 -10.89 -8.08
C ILE A 91 -16.46 -11.27 -7.63
N VAL A 92 -16.63 -11.62 -6.34
CA VAL A 92 -17.88 -12.22 -5.82
C VAL A 92 -19.09 -11.30 -5.95
N ASN A 93 -18.90 -10.00 -5.81
CA ASN A 93 -19.96 -8.99 -5.94
C ASN A 93 -20.07 -8.39 -7.36
N ASN A 94 -19.32 -8.91 -8.34
CA ASN A 94 -19.40 -8.49 -9.73
C ASN A 94 -19.31 -9.69 -10.70
N PRO A 95 -20.39 -10.48 -10.83
CA PRO A 95 -20.39 -11.73 -11.60
C PRO A 95 -19.94 -11.53 -13.05
N GLY A 96 -19.03 -12.40 -13.52
CA GLY A 96 -18.45 -12.34 -14.85
C GLY A 96 -17.22 -11.41 -14.96
N SER A 97 -16.81 -10.81 -13.85
CA SER A 97 -15.58 -10.04 -13.74
C SER A 97 -14.57 -10.75 -12.83
N TYR A 98 -13.30 -10.52 -13.10
CA TYR A 98 -12.19 -11.16 -12.40
C TYR A 98 -11.19 -10.09 -11.95
N ALA A 99 -10.63 -10.25 -10.76
CA ALA A 99 -9.56 -9.40 -10.26
C ALA A 99 -8.20 -10.00 -10.61
N ASN A 100 -7.26 -9.17 -11.01
CA ASN A 100 -5.88 -9.55 -11.23
C ASN A 100 -4.94 -8.45 -10.72
N GLY A 101 -3.67 -8.77 -10.56
CA GLY A 101 -2.64 -7.84 -10.14
C GLY A 101 -1.82 -8.34 -8.97
N TYR A 102 -0.88 -7.48 -8.57
CA TYR A 102 0.06 -7.81 -7.49
C TYR A 102 -0.65 -8.14 -6.17
N ASP A 103 -1.66 -7.36 -5.81
CA ASP A 103 -2.43 -7.55 -4.57
C ASP A 103 -3.19 -8.87 -4.57
N VAL A 104 -3.76 -9.26 -5.73
CA VAL A 104 -4.44 -10.55 -5.90
C VAL A 104 -3.47 -11.71 -5.75
N MET A 105 -2.26 -11.59 -6.33
CA MET A 105 -1.20 -12.60 -6.18
C MET A 105 -0.75 -12.77 -4.73
N ILE A 106 -0.65 -11.69 -3.97
CA ILE A 106 -0.32 -11.71 -2.54
C ILE A 106 -1.45 -12.40 -1.75
N ALA A 107 -2.70 -12.02 -1.99
CA ALA A 107 -3.86 -12.64 -1.34
C ALA A 107 -3.91 -14.15 -1.62
N GLN A 108 -3.72 -14.56 -2.89
CA GLN A 108 -3.66 -15.97 -3.29
C GLN A 108 -2.52 -16.70 -2.56
N ARG A 109 -1.34 -16.07 -2.46
CA ARG A 109 -0.20 -16.67 -1.77
C ARG A 109 -0.45 -16.90 -0.29
N ILE A 110 -1.16 -15.98 0.37
CA ILE A 110 -1.60 -16.14 1.76
C ILE A 110 -2.54 -17.34 1.86
N CYS A 111 -3.58 -17.40 1.03
CA CYS A 111 -4.53 -18.51 1.02
C CYS A 111 -3.87 -19.87 0.77
N ASP A 112 -2.95 -19.95 -0.21
CA ASP A 112 -2.18 -21.17 -0.51
C ASP A 112 -1.34 -21.62 0.68
N THR A 113 -0.78 -20.68 1.46
CA THR A 113 0.05 -20.98 2.63
C THR A 113 -0.76 -21.60 3.77
N TYR A 114 -1.97 -21.12 3.99
CA TYR A 114 -2.81 -21.55 5.10
C TYR A 114 -3.91 -22.55 4.70
N GLY A 115 -4.06 -22.86 3.42
CA GLY A 115 -5.07 -23.75 2.90
C GLY A 115 -6.49 -23.17 2.91
N TRP A 116 -6.59 -21.82 2.76
CA TRP A 116 -7.87 -21.13 2.69
C TRP A 116 -8.33 -20.95 1.24
N GLU A 117 -9.63 -20.74 1.06
CA GLU A 117 -10.22 -20.27 -0.19
C GLU A 117 -10.15 -18.75 -0.26
N LEU A 118 -9.88 -18.18 -1.44
CA LEU A 118 -9.82 -16.74 -1.66
C LEU A 118 -11.10 -16.23 -2.30
N GLU A 119 -11.72 -15.25 -1.67
CA GLU A 119 -12.78 -14.43 -2.25
C GLU A 119 -12.32 -12.97 -2.41
N ILE A 120 -12.59 -12.37 -3.58
CA ILE A 120 -12.32 -10.96 -3.84
C ILE A 120 -13.61 -10.18 -3.90
N MET A 121 -13.70 -9.12 -3.10
CA MET A 121 -14.81 -8.17 -3.12
C MET A 121 -14.33 -6.80 -3.62
N SER A 122 -14.90 -6.34 -4.75
CA SER A 122 -14.59 -5.00 -5.29
C SER A 122 -15.41 -3.94 -4.56
N LEU A 123 -14.74 -2.97 -3.97
CA LEU A 123 -15.33 -1.88 -3.18
C LEU A 123 -14.65 -0.56 -3.53
N ASP A 124 -15.38 0.54 -3.43
CA ASP A 124 -14.77 1.86 -3.49
C ASP A 124 -13.79 2.06 -2.33
N TRP A 125 -12.72 2.83 -2.54
CA TRP A 125 -11.69 3.11 -1.53
C TRP A 125 -12.26 3.51 -0.17
N ALA A 126 -13.25 4.41 -0.15
CA ALA A 126 -13.90 4.86 1.07
C ALA A 126 -14.74 3.77 1.77
N GLY A 127 -15.10 2.71 1.05
CA GLY A 127 -15.89 1.59 1.56
C GLY A 127 -15.06 0.47 2.20
N LEU A 128 -13.74 0.41 1.92
CA LEU A 128 -12.88 -0.69 2.37
C LEU A 128 -12.82 -0.80 3.90
N ILE A 129 -12.47 0.28 4.58
CA ILE A 129 -12.35 0.26 6.05
C ILE A 129 -13.70 0.04 6.75
N PRO A 130 -14.81 0.71 6.33
CA PRO A 130 -16.14 0.38 6.86
C PRO A 130 -16.53 -1.10 6.67
N ALA A 131 -16.24 -1.69 5.52
CA ALA A 131 -16.55 -3.10 5.25
C ALA A 131 -15.75 -4.05 6.17
N LEU A 132 -14.46 -3.76 6.38
CA LEU A 132 -13.61 -4.49 7.32
C LEU A 132 -14.14 -4.39 8.75
N GLN A 133 -14.50 -3.20 9.20
CA GLN A 133 -15.05 -2.97 10.53
C GLN A 133 -16.41 -3.65 10.75
N ALA A 134 -17.19 -3.80 9.70
CA ALA A 134 -18.49 -4.47 9.72
C ALA A 134 -18.36 -6.01 9.61
N GLY A 135 -17.16 -6.55 9.36
CA GLY A 135 -16.94 -7.98 9.13
C GLY A 135 -17.53 -8.47 7.80
N THR A 136 -17.68 -7.58 6.81
CA THR A 136 -18.12 -7.95 5.46
C THR A 136 -16.96 -8.47 4.62
N ILE A 137 -15.75 -8.04 4.96
CA ILE A 137 -14.48 -8.53 4.44
C ILE A 137 -13.55 -8.79 5.62
N ASP A 138 -12.60 -9.70 5.45
CA ASP A 138 -11.66 -10.12 6.50
C ASP A 138 -10.34 -9.36 6.42
N ALA A 139 -9.99 -8.91 5.22
CA ALA A 139 -8.76 -8.15 4.98
C ALA A 139 -8.94 -7.10 3.88
N VAL A 140 -8.05 -6.11 3.90
CA VAL A 140 -7.88 -5.13 2.82
C VAL A 140 -6.48 -5.29 2.25
N ILE A 141 -6.36 -5.60 0.96
CA ILE A 141 -5.11 -5.64 0.20
C ILE A 141 -5.35 -4.81 -1.07
N ALA A 142 -4.94 -3.55 -1.08
CA ALA A 142 -5.39 -2.58 -2.08
C ALA A 142 -4.31 -1.54 -2.47
N GLY A 143 -3.05 -1.94 -2.56
CA GLY A 143 -1.95 -1.05 -2.93
C GLY A 143 -1.75 0.09 -1.93
N GLN A 144 -2.05 -0.13 -0.67
CA GLN A 144 -1.91 0.87 0.39
C GLN A 144 -0.42 1.14 0.68
N SER A 145 -0.07 2.43 0.78
CA SER A 145 1.28 2.90 1.08
C SER A 145 1.29 3.91 2.23
#